data_95e6ffa9f348c9d48312377ad7805c77
#
_entry.id   95e6ffa9f348c9d48312377ad7805c77
#
_cell.length_a   1.000
_cell.length_b   1.000
_cell.length_c   1.000
_cell.angle_alpha   90.00
_cell.angle_beta   90.00
_cell.angle_gamma   90.00
#
_symmetry.space_group_name_H-M   'P 1'
#
loop_
_entity.id
_entity.type
_entity.pdbx_description
1 polymer ?
#
loop_
_entity_poly.entity_id
_entity_poly.type
_entity_poly.pdbx_seq_one_letter_code
_entity_poly.pdbx_strand_id
1 'polypeptide(L)'
;MTEKLLYIIRTKSGSLHWWGQRGSAFLLVPLLMYLLFDVAFFMGQQADPTIVLFLGRLFNHNAFLIFITNIILLWHVKSGMEVIIEDYVHGEKTRIISIFFIRVIAIEIVEYLYKCSIIF
;
A
#
# COMPACT_ATOMS: atom_id res chain seq x y z
N MET A 1 15.08 1.86 -35.56
CA MET A 1 14.47 0.69 -34.92
C MET A 1 14.48 0.79 -33.42
N THR A 2 15.55 1.21 -32.80
CA THR A 2 15.68 1.41 -31.34
C THR A 2 14.73 2.47 -30.78
N GLU A 3 14.51 3.58 -31.48
CA GLU A 3 13.59 4.65 -31.00
C GLU A 3 12.13 4.21 -30.96
N LYS A 4 11.66 3.43 -31.93
CA LYS A 4 10.29 2.89 -31.94
C LYS A 4 10.09 1.87 -30.78
N LEU A 5 11.08 1.05 -30.53
CA LEU A 5 11.05 0.11 -29.40
C LEU A 5 11.04 0.84 -28.04
N LEU A 6 11.86 1.87 -27.88
CA LEU A 6 11.89 2.69 -26.68
C LEU A 6 10.57 3.44 -26.47
N TYR A 7 9.96 3.94 -27.53
CA TYR A 7 8.63 4.57 -27.48
C TYR A 7 7.55 3.58 -27.05
N ILE A 8 7.52 2.38 -27.61
CA ILE A 8 6.56 1.32 -27.24
C ILE A 8 6.75 0.88 -25.79
N ILE A 9 7.99 0.69 -25.36
CA ILE A 9 8.29 0.33 -23.96
C ILE A 9 7.85 1.45 -23.01
N ARG A 10 8.10 2.70 -23.34
CA ARG A 10 7.75 3.86 -22.53
C ARG A 10 6.23 4.06 -22.43
N THR A 11 5.50 3.91 -23.52
CA THR A 11 4.04 4.01 -23.52
C THR A 11 3.39 2.82 -22.79
N LYS A 12 3.94 1.63 -22.95
CA LYS A 12 3.45 0.41 -22.29
C LYS A 12 3.69 0.46 -20.78
N SER A 13 4.84 0.96 -20.33
CA SER A 13 5.13 1.14 -18.90
C SER A 13 4.21 2.17 -18.24
N GLY A 14 3.91 3.27 -18.91
CA GLY A 14 2.96 4.27 -18.43
C GLY A 14 1.54 3.73 -18.30
N SER A 15 1.08 2.94 -19.26
CA SER A 15 -0.22 2.27 -19.22
C SER A 15 -0.31 1.25 -18.08
N LEU A 16 0.72 0.41 -17.90
CA LEU A 16 0.77 -0.57 -16.80
C LEU A 16 0.76 0.11 -15.44
N HIS A 17 1.47 1.21 -15.29
CA HIS A 17 1.49 2.00 -14.05
C HIS A 17 0.10 2.57 -13.74
N TRP A 18 -0.58 3.13 -14.73
CA TRP A 18 -1.94 3.66 -14.60
C TRP A 18 -2.95 2.57 -14.18
N TRP A 19 -2.91 1.40 -14.84
CA TRP A 19 -3.76 0.26 -14.49
C TRP A 19 -3.43 -0.31 -13.11
N GLY A 20 -2.16 -0.40 -12.76
CA GLY A 20 -1.72 -0.84 -11.42
C GLY A 20 -2.25 0.06 -10.32
N GLN A 21 -2.22 1.37 -10.52
CA GLN A 21 -2.74 2.36 -9.56
C GLN A 21 -4.26 2.24 -9.39
N ARG A 22 -5.00 2.14 -10.46
CA ARG A 22 -6.47 2.01 -10.41
C ARG A 22 -6.93 0.63 -9.95
N GLY A 23 -6.28 -0.43 -10.40
CA GLY A 23 -6.57 -1.79 -9.97
C GLY A 23 -6.33 -2.01 -8.48
N SER A 24 -5.23 -1.48 -7.95
CA SER A 24 -4.97 -1.54 -6.50
C SER A 24 -6.00 -0.77 -5.69
N ALA A 25 -6.42 0.42 -6.12
CA ALA A 25 -7.49 1.18 -5.47
C ALA A 25 -8.82 0.41 -5.47
N PHE A 26 -9.18 -0.19 -6.59
CA PHE A 26 -10.40 -0.98 -6.73
C PHE A 26 -10.43 -2.20 -5.79
N LEU A 27 -9.29 -2.87 -5.61
CA LEU A 27 -9.16 -3.99 -4.66
C LEU A 27 -9.15 -3.54 -3.21
N LEU A 28 -8.55 -2.37 -2.91
CA LEU A 28 -8.47 -1.86 -1.55
C LEU A 28 -9.83 -1.51 -0.94
N VAL A 29 -10.74 -0.96 -1.73
CA VAL A 29 -12.06 -0.52 -1.23
C VAL A 29 -12.81 -1.67 -0.54
N PRO A 30 -13.09 -2.82 -1.19
CA PRO A 30 -13.81 -3.91 -0.52
C PRO A 30 -13.01 -4.54 0.62
N LEU A 31 -11.68 -4.65 0.51
CA LEU A 31 -10.85 -5.20 1.57
C LEU A 31 -10.86 -4.33 2.83
N LEU A 32 -10.69 -3.02 2.68
CA LEU A 32 -10.74 -2.08 3.80
C LEU A 32 -12.13 -2.03 4.42
N MET A 33 -13.19 -2.02 3.61
CA MET A 33 -14.56 -2.04 4.11
C MET A 33 -14.83 -3.29 4.93
N TYR A 34 -14.43 -4.46 4.45
CA TYR A 34 -14.57 -5.71 5.20
C TYR A 34 -13.83 -5.66 6.54
N LEU A 35 -12.56 -5.26 6.55
CA LEU A 35 -11.76 -5.16 7.78
C LEU A 35 -12.34 -4.17 8.78
N LEU A 36 -12.81 -3.01 8.30
CA LEU A 36 -13.44 -2.01 9.15
C LEU A 36 -14.74 -2.52 9.77
N PHE A 37 -15.60 -3.18 9.00
CA PHE A 37 -16.83 -3.77 9.51
C PHE A 37 -16.58 -4.89 10.51
N ASP A 38 -15.64 -5.78 10.24
CA ASP A 38 -15.29 -6.87 11.16
C ASP A 38 -14.78 -6.34 12.50
N VAL A 39 -13.86 -5.39 12.46
CA VAL A 39 -13.31 -4.78 13.68
C VAL A 39 -14.36 -3.95 14.42
N ALA A 40 -15.13 -3.12 13.71
CA ALA A 40 -16.17 -2.30 14.31
C ALA A 40 -17.26 -3.16 14.99
N PHE A 41 -17.68 -4.23 14.35
CA PHE A 41 -18.65 -5.17 14.91
C PHE A 41 -18.11 -5.86 16.17
N PHE A 42 -16.88 -6.35 16.11
CA PHE A 42 -16.22 -6.96 17.26
C PHE A 42 -16.06 -6.00 18.43
N MET A 43 -15.59 -4.77 18.18
CA MET A 43 -15.38 -3.76 19.22
C MET A 43 -16.71 -3.30 19.84
N GLY A 44 -17.77 -3.24 19.05
CA GLY A 44 -19.12 -2.92 19.55
C GLY A 44 -19.69 -3.95 20.52
N GLN A 45 -19.18 -5.18 20.52
CA GLN A 45 -19.60 -6.24 21.46
C GLN A 45 -18.78 -6.28 22.76
N GLN A 46 -17.69 -5.51 22.83
CA GLN A 46 -16.85 -5.48 24.03
C GLN A 46 -17.36 -4.47 25.05
N ALA A 47 -17.37 -4.89 26.33
CA ALA A 47 -17.74 -3.99 27.42
C ALA A 47 -16.70 -2.88 27.64
N ASP A 48 -15.42 -3.24 27.56
CA ASP A 48 -14.29 -2.31 27.70
C ASP A 48 -13.38 -2.39 26.48
N PRO A 49 -13.65 -1.64 25.41
CA PRO A 49 -12.83 -1.67 24.22
C PRO A 49 -11.46 -1.03 24.46
N THR A 50 -10.39 -1.79 24.26
CA THR A 50 -9.01 -1.33 24.38
C THR A 50 -8.29 -1.39 23.03
N ILE A 51 -7.22 -0.57 22.89
CA ILE A 51 -6.39 -0.57 21.69
C ILE A 51 -5.73 -1.95 21.46
N VAL A 52 -5.41 -2.66 22.53
CA VAL A 52 -4.83 -4.01 22.46
C VAL A 52 -5.80 -5.01 21.86
N LEU A 53 -7.08 -4.95 22.26
CA LEU A 53 -8.14 -5.78 21.68
C LEU A 53 -8.37 -5.45 20.21
N PHE A 54 -8.35 -4.17 19.85
CA PHE A 54 -8.45 -3.72 18.47
C PHE A 54 -7.32 -4.30 17.60
N LEU A 55 -6.08 -4.13 18.03
CA LEU A 55 -4.91 -4.65 17.31
C LEU A 55 -4.91 -6.18 17.26
N GLY A 56 -5.25 -6.83 18.36
CA GLY A 56 -5.35 -8.29 18.42
C GLY A 56 -6.40 -8.83 17.44
N ARG A 57 -7.58 -8.21 17.38
CA ARG A 57 -8.61 -8.59 16.40
C ARG A 57 -8.12 -8.40 14.97
N LEU A 58 -7.51 -7.26 14.68
CA LEU A 58 -7.05 -6.92 13.35
C LEU A 58 -5.96 -7.89 12.86
N PHE A 59 -4.95 -8.14 13.68
CA PHE A 59 -3.79 -8.93 13.26
C PHE A 59 -3.96 -10.43 13.42
N ASN A 60 -4.67 -10.93 14.44
CA ASN A 60 -4.81 -12.36 14.67
C ASN A 60 -5.97 -12.97 13.92
N HIS A 61 -7.15 -12.35 13.96
CA HIS A 61 -8.35 -12.93 13.35
C HIS A 61 -8.30 -12.88 11.82
N ASN A 62 -7.82 -11.79 11.30
CA ASN A 62 -7.73 -11.54 9.87
C ASN A 62 -6.28 -11.48 9.35
N ALA A 63 -5.37 -12.27 9.93
CA ALA A 63 -3.93 -12.19 9.64
C ALA A 63 -3.61 -12.25 8.13
N PHE A 64 -4.21 -13.16 7.40
CA PHE A 64 -4.00 -13.30 5.96
C PHE A 64 -4.58 -12.11 5.17
N LEU A 65 -5.79 -11.68 5.51
CA LEU A 65 -6.44 -10.54 4.86
C LEU A 65 -5.70 -9.23 5.13
N ILE A 66 -5.27 -9.01 6.37
CA ILE A 66 -4.49 -7.80 6.71
C ILE A 66 -3.14 -7.79 6.01
N PHE A 67 -2.49 -8.93 5.87
CA PHE A 67 -1.24 -9.06 5.14
C PHE A 67 -1.39 -8.68 3.67
N ILE A 68 -2.38 -9.26 2.98
CA ILE A 68 -2.67 -8.93 1.57
C ILE A 68 -3.07 -7.45 1.43
N THR A 69 -3.94 -6.96 2.30
CA THR A 69 -4.38 -5.57 2.27
C THR A 69 -3.21 -4.61 2.44
N ASN A 70 -2.28 -4.90 3.33
CA ASN A 70 -1.07 -4.09 3.53
C ASN A 70 -0.16 -4.09 2.31
N ILE A 71 0.04 -5.22 1.65
CA ILE A 71 0.83 -5.29 0.42
C ILE A 71 0.20 -4.41 -0.67
N ILE A 72 -1.10 -4.55 -0.89
CA ILE A 72 -1.82 -3.77 -1.90
C ILE A 72 -1.82 -2.28 -1.55
N LEU A 73 -2.03 -1.94 -0.27
CA LEU A 73 -2.01 -0.56 0.22
C LEU A 73 -0.64 0.08 0.02
N LEU A 74 0.42 -0.59 0.39
CA LEU A 74 1.79 -0.09 0.20
C LEU A 74 2.13 0.07 -1.27
N TRP A 75 1.72 -0.86 -2.11
CA TRP A 75 1.85 -0.72 -3.56
C TRP A 75 1.13 0.51 -4.08
N HIS A 76 -0.11 0.71 -3.66
CA HIS A 76 -0.93 1.84 -4.06
C HIS A 76 -0.33 3.17 -3.63
N VAL A 77 0.07 3.28 -2.36
CA VAL A 77 0.70 4.49 -1.80
C VAL A 77 2.04 4.78 -2.47
N LYS A 78 2.90 3.77 -2.62
CA LYS A 78 4.19 3.91 -3.29
C LYS A 78 4.01 4.41 -4.73
N SER A 79 3.14 3.77 -5.50
CA SER A 79 2.86 4.16 -6.88
C SER A 79 2.29 5.57 -6.99
N GLY A 80 1.38 5.94 -6.09
CA GLY A 80 0.81 7.28 -6.03
C GLY A 80 1.85 8.35 -5.70
N MET A 81 2.71 8.08 -4.74
CA MET A 81 3.80 8.99 -4.38
C MET A 81 4.84 9.14 -5.50
N GLU A 82 5.18 8.07 -6.20
CA GLU A 82 6.07 8.14 -7.35
C GLU A 82 5.51 9.04 -8.46
N VAL A 83 4.22 8.94 -8.76
CA VAL A 83 3.56 9.82 -9.74
C VAL A 83 3.61 11.28 -9.32
N ILE A 84 3.30 11.58 -8.06
CA ILE A 84 3.36 12.94 -7.51
C ILE A 84 4.78 13.51 -7.64
N ILE A 85 5.80 12.74 -7.32
CA ILE A 85 7.19 13.17 -7.42
C ILE A 85 7.59 13.40 -8.88
N GLU A 86 7.20 12.53 -9.80
CA GLU A 86 7.48 12.69 -11.22
C GLU A 86 6.84 13.95 -11.80
N ASP A 87 5.64 14.31 -11.35
CA ASP A 87 4.89 15.46 -11.84
C ASP A 87 5.37 16.79 -11.24
N TYR A 88 5.71 16.82 -9.96
CA TYR A 88 5.98 18.05 -9.21
C TYR A 88 7.48 18.33 -8.97
N VAL A 89 8.31 17.31 -8.96
CA VAL A 89 9.74 17.47 -8.74
C VAL A 89 10.49 17.59 -10.07
N HIS A 90 10.97 18.79 -10.37
CA HIS A 90 11.61 19.11 -11.65
C HIS A 90 13.10 18.76 -11.67
N GLY A 91 13.76 18.71 -10.51
CA GLY A 91 15.17 18.35 -10.38
C GLY A 91 15.39 16.85 -10.53
N GLU A 92 16.20 16.44 -11.52
CA GLU A 92 16.47 15.02 -11.77
C GLU A 92 17.09 14.30 -10.56
N LYS A 93 18.08 14.92 -9.93
CA LYS A 93 18.74 14.37 -8.73
C LYS A 93 17.79 14.26 -7.55
N THR A 94 17.01 15.32 -7.30
CA THR A 94 16.02 15.36 -6.21
C THR A 94 14.93 14.33 -6.40
N ARG A 95 14.49 14.13 -7.63
CA ARG A 95 13.49 13.12 -8.00
C ARG A 95 13.99 11.69 -7.70
N ILE A 96 15.21 11.36 -8.11
CA ILE A 96 15.82 10.04 -7.87
C ILE A 96 15.96 9.78 -6.37
N ILE A 97 16.45 10.77 -5.60
CA ILE A 97 16.61 10.65 -4.15
C ILE A 97 15.25 10.46 -3.47
N SER A 98 14.24 11.22 -3.87
CA SER A 98 12.88 11.13 -3.30
C SER A 98 12.23 9.77 -3.57
N ILE A 99 12.35 9.23 -4.76
CA ILE A 99 11.86 7.88 -5.12
C ILE A 99 12.58 6.82 -4.29
N PHE A 100 13.90 6.94 -4.12
CA PHE A 100 14.68 6.04 -3.28
C PHE A 100 14.19 6.06 -1.83
N PHE A 101 13.95 7.23 -1.24
CA PHE A 101 13.41 7.36 0.12
C PHE A 101 12.04 6.70 0.28
N ILE A 102 11.14 6.86 -0.68
CA ILE A 102 9.81 6.24 -0.63
C ILE A 102 9.92 4.72 -0.64
N ARG A 103 10.82 4.17 -1.44
CA ARG A 103 11.05 2.71 -1.49
C ARG A 103 11.61 2.18 -0.17
N VAL A 104 12.56 2.88 0.43
CA VAL A 104 13.12 2.52 1.74
C VAL A 104 12.03 2.56 2.82
N ILE A 105 11.24 3.62 2.88
CA ILE A 105 10.13 3.75 3.84
C ILE A 105 9.10 2.63 3.65
N ALA A 106 8.76 2.26 2.41
CA ALA A 106 7.84 1.15 2.15
C ALA A 106 8.37 -0.19 2.68
N ILE A 107 9.66 -0.46 2.52
CA ILE A 107 10.31 -1.67 3.05
C ILE A 107 10.27 -1.68 4.58
N GLU A 108 10.59 -0.56 5.23
CA GLU A 108 10.52 -0.41 6.69
C GLU A 108 9.11 -0.65 7.23
N ILE A 109 8.09 -0.11 6.56
CA ILE A 109 6.70 -0.34 6.96
C ILE A 109 6.32 -1.82 6.85
N VAL A 110 6.72 -2.52 5.79
CA VAL A 110 6.49 -3.97 5.66
C VAL A 110 7.15 -4.73 6.82
N GLU A 111 8.37 -4.39 7.19
CA GLU A 111 9.07 -5.00 8.31
C GLU A 111 8.33 -4.77 9.64
N TYR A 112 7.87 -3.54 9.90
CA TYR A 112 7.10 -3.22 11.10
C TYR A 112 5.77 -3.98 11.17
N LEU A 113 5.05 -4.07 10.05
CA LEU A 113 3.79 -4.82 9.97
C LEU A 113 4.00 -6.31 10.21
N TYR A 114 5.08 -6.87 9.69
CA TYR A 114 5.47 -8.27 9.95
C TYR A 114 5.75 -8.50 11.44
N LYS A 115 6.50 -7.61 12.07
CA LYS A 115 6.75 -7.68 13.54
C LYS A 115 5.45 -7.58 14.32
N CYS A 116 4.54 -6.68 13.98
CA CYS A 116 3.23 -6.57 14.62
C CYS A 116 2.40 -7.86 14.46
N SER A 117 2.46 -8.49 13.31
CA SER A 117 1.77 -9.77 13.04
C SER A 117 2.29 -10.92 13.91
N ILE A 118 3.56 -10.90 14.31
CA ILE A 118 4.14 -11.89 15.21
C ILE A 118 3.78 -11.61 16.67
N ILE A 119 3.78 -10.34 17.06
CA ILE A 119 3.52 -9.91 18.45
C ILE A 119 2.04 -10.08 18.83
N PHE A 120 1.16 -9.74 17.90
CA PHE A 120 -0.29 -9.84 18.06
C PHE A 120 -0.84 -11.10 17.39
#